data_f4341fdaa23174a2de3be9e5892b5a37
#
_entry.id   f4341fdaa23174a2de3be9e5892b5a37
#
_cell.length_a   1.000
_cell.length_b   1.000
_cell.length_c   1.000
_cell.angle_alpha   90.00
_cell.angle_beta   90.00
_cell.angle_gamma   90.00
#
_symmetry.space_group_name_H-M   'P 1'
#
loop_
_entity.id
_entity.type
_entity.pdbx_description
1 polymer ?
#
loop_
_entity_poly.entity_id
_entity_poly.type
_entity_poly.pdbx_seq_one_letter_code
_entity_poly.pdbx_strand_id
1 'polypeptide(L)'
;NAAKNIFDYNETNVPFTVTSYSEVTGSGRPAKAEPWTITKYESSADGTTWTEGKPSMVAAMSSESGNGGTSAEARTMTFTNEYHDYKAEREKALRDATEENGKDLSMVNGSRSTANCYIVSAGGTYKFPMVYGNAIKNGVDNTEAYNPSNIVGSSTAINPFWGATKITSPNIVGATKAEVLWCSTPDLVKDVTIDGGYVKFSVDKTKIKEASAIIAVKNNDAEYPAYKSGNVLWSWHIWITSKDVVDTDNGYFMRQPLGFRHTKWQGTSYQQDRKVRLTVTQTRTGKTATAEFTQKASPMEREGETMYYQQGRKDPFYPENPMALQSNGGSNDALRRGLTLINSVKFATLMARPRKLWSDPTTKGNWDWMAISTGDIGNGEPYYSESVVANTTYFNLWDANNGQGHGYTGTFVKTVYDPSPVGFRVPRLA
;
A
#
# COMPACT_ATOMS: atom_id res chain seq x y z
N ASN A 1 23.21 -9.64 40.93
CA ASN A 1 22.43 -8.44 40.59
C ASN A 1 22.71 -8.08 39.14
N ALA A 2 21.65 -7.81 38.38
CA ALA A 2 21.76 -7.25 37.06
C ALA A 2 21.97 -5.73 37.19
N ALA A 3 22.86 -5.16 36.42
CA ALA A 3 23.07 -3.71 36.38
C ALA A 3 21.85 -3.00 35.75
N LYS A 4 21.17 -3.68 34.84
CA LYS A 4 19.96 -3.21 34.17
C LYS A 4 19.05 -4.40 33.87
N ASN A 5 17.92 -4.49 34.57
CA ASN A 5 17.00 -5.62 34.39
C ASN A 5 16.02 -5.40 33.24
N ILE A 6 15.82 -4.14 32.82
CA ILE A 6 14.92 -3.76 31.72
C ILE A 6 15.75 -2.93 30.76
N PHE A 7 15.72 -3.28 29.48
CA PHE A 7 16.49 -2.65 28.42
C PHE A 7 15.70 -2.58 27.12
N ASP A 8 16.08 -1.67 26.25
CA ASP A 8 15.39 -1.43 25.01
C ASP A 8 15.67 -2.52 23.97
N TYR A 9 14.80 -2.67 23.00
CA TYR A 9 14.86 -3.68 21.92
C TYR A 9 16.19 -3.65 21.13
N ASN A 10 16.86 -2.50 21.05
CA ASN A 10 18.12 -2.31 20.34
C ASN A 10 19.37 -2.49 21.22
N GLU A 11 19.19 -2.68 22.52
CA GLU A 11 20.28 -2.99 23.42
C GLU A 11 20.52 -4.51 23.42
N THR A 12 21.60 -4.95 22.82
CA THR A 12 21.88 -6.38 22.65
C THR A 12 22.82 -6.95 23.71
N ASN A 13 23.68 -6.15 24.33
CA ASN A 13 24.63 -6.60 25.33
C ASN A 13 24.24 -6.10 26.72
N VAL A 14 23.75 -6.99 27.55
CA VAL A 14 23.21 -6.67 28.86
C VAL A 14 24.20 -7.17 29.93
N PRO A 15 24.87 -6.26 30.65
CA PRO A 15 25.80 -6.63 31.73
C PRO A 15 25.05 -7.02 33.00
N PHE A 16 25.56 -7.98 33.69
CA PHE A 16 25.17 -8.34 35.06
C PHE A 16 26.35 -8.81 35.87
N THR A 17 26.16 -8.93 37.20
CA THR A 17 27.22 -9.38 38.09
C THR A 17 26.73 -10.53 38.97
N VAL A 18 27.63 -11.44 39.30
CA VAL A 18 27.40 -12.54 40.22
C VAL A 18 28.41 -12.42 41.39
N THR A 19 27.86 -12.48 42.60
CA THR A 19 28.68 -12.60 43.83
C THR A 19 28.28 -13.90 44.51
N SER A 20 29.26 -14.78 44.74
CA SER A 20 29.00 -16.12 45.27
C SER A 20 30.04 -16.52 46.31
N TYR A 21 29.65 -16.54 47.56
CA TYR A 21 30.48 -16.92 48.68
C TYR A 21 29.66 -17.55 49.80
N SER A 22 30.34 -18.21 50.74
CA SER A 22 29.79 -18.65 52.00
C SER A 22 30.45 -17.92 53.16
N GLU A 23 29.65 -17.58 54.16
CA GLU A 23 30.09 -16.95 55.40
C GLU A 23 29.42 -17.63 56.57
N VAL A 24 30.16 -17.83 57.68
CA VAL A 24 29.60 -18.32 58.92
C VAL A 24 29.46 -17.12 59.87
N THR A 25 28.25 -16.66 60.05
CA THR A 25 27.93 -15.48 60.87
C THR A 25 28.45 -15.67 62.30
N GLY A 26 29.16 -14.64 62.81
CA GLY A 26 29.72 -14.65 64.18
C GLY A 26 30.97 -15.51 64.38
N SER A 27 31.52 -16.14 63.36
CA SER A 27 32.70 -17.00 63.47
C SER A 27 34.06 -16.26 63.40
N GLY A 28 34.06 -15.00 62.97
CA GLY A 28 35.29 -14.25 62.68
C GLY A 28 36.10 -14.81 61.51
N ARG A 29 35.61 -15.84 60.80
CA ARG A 29 36.29 -16.45 59.68
C ARG A 29 36.01 -15.62 58.40
N PRO A 30 37.01 -15.46 57.51
CA PRO A 30 36.79 -14.77 56.24
C PRO A 30 35.81 -15.52 55.38
N ALA A 31 35.05 -14.78 54.59
CA ALA A 31 34.10 -15.34 53.60
C ALA A 31 34.88 -16.23 52.60
N LYS A 32 34.31 -17.38 52.28
CA LYS A 32 34.91 -18.35 51.35
C LYS A 32 34.24 -18.25 50.00
N ALA A 33 35.01 -18.12 48.93
CA ALA A 33 34.52 -18.18 47.56
C ALA A 33 33.80 -19.51 47.30
N GLU A 34 32.66 -19.45 46.66
CA GLU A 34 31.86 -20.61 46.24
C GLU A 34 31.67 -20.59 44.74
N PRO A 35 32.25 -21.55 43.99
CA PRO A 35 32.03 -21.67 42.55
C PRO A 35 30.55 -21.80 42.23
N TRP A 36 30.15 -21.24 41.11
CA TRP A 36 28.77 -21.23 40.65
C TRP A 36 28.67 -21.54 39.17
N THR A 37 27.46 -21.97 38.74
CA THR A 37 27.11 -22.17 37.34
C THR A 37 25.68 -21.76 37.12
N ILE A 38 25.33 -21.34 35.87
CA ILE A 38 23.95 -21.17 35.44
C ILE A 38 23.37 -22.56 35.19
N THR A 39 22.37 -22.94 35.99
CA THR A 39 21.77 -24.27 35.92
C THR A 39 20.44 -24.28 35.22
N LYS A 40 19.79 -23.11 35.05
CA LYS A 40 18.49 -23.03 34.40
C LYS A 40 18.32 -21.71 33.65
N TYR A 41 17.74 -21.80 32.48
CA TYR A 41 17.17 -20.71 31.71
C TYR A 41 15.66 -20.92 31.59
N GLU A 42 14.92 -19.85 31.71
CA GLU A 42 13.49 -19.83 31.48
C GLU A 42 13.14 -18.57 30.66
N SER A 43 12.14 -18.66 29.80
CA SER A 43 11.61 -17.52 29.05
C SER A 43 10.12 -17.36 29.26
N SER A 44 9.66 -16.13 29.14
CA SER A 44 8.24 -15.80 29.27
C SER A 44 7.89 -14.63 28.34
N ALA A 45 6.74 -14.75 27.69
CA ALA A 45 6.13 -13.67 26.92
C ALA A 45 5.16 -12.80 27.75
N ASP A 46 4.59 -13.37 28.83
CA ASP A 46 3.58 -12.70 29.67
C ASP A 46 4.09 -12.33 31.08
N GLY A 47 5.26 -12.85 31.47
CA GLY A 47 5.85 -12.66 32.78
C GLY A 47 5.24 -13.55 33.87
N THR A 48 4.29 -14.41 33.54
CA THR A 48 3.59 -15.33 34.44
C THR A 48 3.85 -16.78 34.10
N THR A 49 3.79 -17.13 32.83
CA THR A 49 4.04 -18.49 32.34
C THR A 49 5.47 -18.60 31.86
N TRP A 50 6.26 -19.51 32.48
CA TRP A 50 7.67 -19.67 32.18
C TRP A 50 7.95 -21.03 31.52
N THR A 51 8.66 -20.96 30.40
CA THR A 51 9.11 -22.14 29.65
C THR A 51 10.59 -22.37 29.93
N GLU A 52 10.94 -23.58 30.36
CA GLU A 52 12.33 -23.97 30.64
C GLU A 52 13.10 -24.22 29.34
N GLY A 53 14.35 -23.84 29.33
CA GLY A 53 15.32 -23.98 28.24
C GLY A 53 15.96 -22.65 27.86
N LYS A 54 17.16 -22.71 27.28
CA LYS A 54 17.85 -21.50 26.76
C LYS A 54 17.10 -20.98 25.54
N PRO A 55 16.45 -19.81 25.65
CA PRO A 55 15.64 -19.32 24.55
C PRO A 55 16.53 -18.78 23.41
N SER A 56 16.02 -18.84 22.17
CA SER A 56 16.72 -18.33 20.97
C SER A 56 17.07 -16.85 21.04
N MET A 57 16.32 -16.08 21.82
CA MET A 57 16.62 -14.66 22.03
C MET A 57 17.92 -14.41 22.83
N VAL A 58 18.45 -15.40 23.56
CA VAL A 58 19.76 -15.34 24.19
C VAL A 58 20.79 -15.94 23.24
N ALA A 59 21.43 -15.07 22.45
CA ALA A 59 22.40 -15.47 21.43
C ALA A 59 23.70 -16.00 22.05
N ALA A 60 24.17 -15.34 23.10
CA ALA A 60 25.42 -15.68 23.75
C ALA A 60 25.45 -15.29 25.24
N MET A 61 26.36 -15.90 25.97
CA MET A 61 26.73 -15.57 27.32
C MET A 61 28.25 -15.52 27.41
N SER A 62 28.81 -14.49 28.04
CA SER A 62 30.28 -14.36 28.17
C SER A 62 30.90 -15.50 28.99
N SER A 63 30.20 -15.99 30.00
CA SER A 63 30.49 -17.24 30.72
C SER A 63 29.25 -17.67 31.51
N GLU A 64 29.04 -18.97 31.58
CA GLU A 64 27.91 -19.57 32.32
C GLU A 64 28.35 -20.09 33.73
N SER A 65 29.60 -19.81 34.12
CA SER A 65 30.17 -20.21 35.43
C SER A 65 31.15 -19.18 35.96
N GLY A 66 31.51 -19.33 37.21
CA GLY A 66 32.52 -18.53 37.87
C GLY A 66 33.10 -19.18 39.12
N ASN A 67 34.21 -18.66 39.62
CA ASN A 67 34.90 -19.16 40.80
C ASN A 67 34.27 -18.67 42.11
N GLY A 68 33.46 -17.62 42.02
CA GLY A 68 32.88 -16.96 43.17
C GLY A 68 33.85 -16.09 43.95
N GLY A 69 33.34 -15.47 45.00
CA GLY A 69 34.06 -14.54 45.87
C GLY A 69 33.12 -13.47 46.41
N THR A 70 33.67 -12.62 47.26
CA THR A 70 32.96 -11.43 47.79
C THR A 70 32.95 -10.27 46.79
N SER A 71 33.87 -10.29 45.82
CA SER A 71 33.88 -9.36 44.70
C SER A 71 32.91 -9.83 43.61
N ALA A 72 32.24 -8.88 42.96
CA ALA A 72 31.32 -9.15 41.88
C ALA A 72 32.05 -9.59 40.60
N GLU A 73 31.72 -10.73 40.06
CA GLU A 73 32.18 -11.21 38.77
C GLU A 73 31.24 -10.67 37.66
N ALA A 74 31.81 -9.88 36.75
CA ALA A 74 31.05 -9.31 35.63
C ALA A 74 30.78 -10.36 34.56
N ARG A 75 29.57 -10.35 34.04
CA ARG A 75 29.09 -11.17 32.90
C ARG A 75 28.29 -10.32 31.95
N THR A 76 28.23 -10.78 30.72
CA THR A 76 27.40 -10.15 29.69
C THR A 76 26.55 -11.21 29.02
N MET A 77 25.25 -10.95 28.95
CA MET A 77 24.29 -11.73 28.16
C MET A 77 23.99 -10.97 26.87
N THR A 78 24.11 -11.64 25.73
CA THR A 78 23.85 -11.06 24.43
C THR A 78 22.48 -11.53 23.93
N PHE A 79 21.60 -10.59 23.64
CA PHE A 79 20.27 -10.81 23.09
C PHE A 79 20.27 -10.62 21.58
N THR A 80 19.39 -11.35 20.90
CA THR A 80 19.07 -11.08 19.50
C THR A 80 18.26 -9.80 19.38
N ASN A 81 18.50 -9.05 18.30
CA ASN A 81 17.66 -7.93 17.90
C ASN A 81 16.81 -8.37 16.70
N GLU A 82 15.50 -8.27 16.82
CA GLU A 82 14.53 -8.60 15.78
C GLU A 82 13.71 -7.37 15.34
N TYR A 83 14.34 -6.22 15.38
CA TYR A 83 13.77 -5.00 14.83
C TYR A 83 13.95 -4.96 13.31
N HIS A 84 12.89 -4.66 12.60
CA HIS A 84 12.84 -4.57 11.15
C HIS A 84 12.30 -3.23 10.69
N ASP A 85 12.94 -2.65 9.70
CA ASP A 85 12.38 -1.60 8.86
C ASP A 85 11.91 -2.24 7.54
N TYR A 86 10.70 -2.79 7.58
CA TYR A 86 10.11 -3.50 6.44
C TYR A 86 9.94 -2.59 5.23
N LYS A 87 9.72 -1.27 5.44
CA LYS A 87 9.67 -0.31 4.33
C LYS A 87 11.01 -0.23 3.63
N ALA A 88 12.11 -0.08 4.37
CA ALA A 88 13.45 -0.03 3.80
C ALA A 88 13.82 -1.34 3.11
N GLU A 89 13.43 -2.49 3.68
CA GLU A 89 13.63 -3.82 3.09
C GLU A 89 12.87 -3.96 1.75
N ARG A 90 11.60 -3.54 1.69
CA ARG A 90 10.81 -3.55 0.44
C ARG A 90 11.42 -2.64 -0.62
N GLU A 91 11.81 -1.43 -0.26
CA GLU A 91 12.46 -0.51 -1.20
C GLU A 91 13.83 -1.02 -1.66
N LYS A 92 14.57 -1.70 -0.77
CA LYS A 92 15.80 -2.40 -1.15
C LYS A 92 15.52 -3.52 -2.15
N ALA A 93 14.49 -4.33 -1.92
CA ALA A 93 14.10 -5.39 -2.83
C ALA A 93 13.74 -4.85 -4.24
N LEU A 94 13.08 -3.69 -4.33
CA LEU A 94 12.82 -3.02 -5.60
C LEU A 94 14.11 -2.57 -6.30
N ARG A 95 15.08 -2.04 -5.55
CA ARG A 95 16.39 -1.63 -6.10
C ARG A 95 17.25 -2.81 -6.54
N ASP A 96 17.21 -3.90 -5.78
CA ASP A 96 18.00 -5.12 -6.06
C ASP A 96 17.37 -5.98 -7.16
N ALA A 97 16.10 -5.76 -7.49
CA ALA A 97 15.42 -6.50 -8.55
C ALA A 97 16.16 -6.35 -9.89
N THR A 98 16.21 -7.44 -10.64
CA THR A 98 16.77 -7.44 -11.99
C THR A 98 16.00 -6.46 -12.88
N GLU A 99 16.72 -5.62 -13.61
CA GLU A 99 16.12 -4.67 -14.54
C GLU A 99 15.31 -5.37 -15.62
N GLU A 100 14.16 -4.81 -15.92
CA GLU A 100 13.29 -5.27 -16.98
C GLU A 100 13.46 -4.36 -18.21
N ASN A 101 13.79 -4.93 -19.36
CA ASN A 101 14.06 -4.17 -20.57
C ASN A 101 13.01 -4.43 -21.65
N GLY A 102 12.28 -3.36 -22.03
CA GLY A 102 11.24 -3.42 -23.08
C GLY A 102 10.03 -4.26 -22.69
N LYS A 103 9.78 -4.48 -21.39
CA LYS A 103 8.69 -5.32 -20.91
C LYS A 103 7.33 -4.74 -21.30
N ASP A 104 6.51 -5.55 -21.94
CA ASP A 104 5.10 -5.24 -22.23
C ASP A 104 4.24 -5.57 -21.00
N LEU A 105 3.76 -4.53 -20.32
CA LEU A 105 2.97 -4.65 -19.08
C LEU A 105 1.56 -5.20 -19.33
N SER A 106 1.10 -5.20 -20.57
CA SER A 106 -0.19 -5.79 -20.95
C SER A 106 -0.12 -7.31 -21.16
N MET A 107 1.07 -7.90 -21.19
CA MET A 107 1.24 -9.34 -21.36
C MET A 107 1.12 -10.05 -20.02
N VAL A 108 0.03 -10.78 -19.83
CA VAL A 108 -0.29 -11.54 -18.62
C VAL A 108 -0.54 -13.00 -19.03
N ASN A 109 0.20 -13.92 -18.43
CA ASN A 109 0.11 -15.36 -18.73
C ASN A 109 0.17 -15.69 -20.24
N GLY A 110 1.05 -14.99 -20.97
CA GLY A 110 1.24 -15.21 -22.42
C GLY A 110 0.21 -14.56 -23.33
N SER A 111 -0.80 -13.90 -22.78
CA SER A 111 -1.84 -13.21 -23.54
C SER A 111 -1.94 -11.73 -23.17
N ARG A 112 -2.35 -10.91 -24.14
CA ARG A 112 -2.54 -9.49 -23.91
C ARG A 112 -3.84 -9.21 -23.17
N SER A 113 -3.73 -8.48 -22.04
CA SER A 113 -4.89 -7.92 -21.34
C SER A 113 -4.56 -6.50 -20.91
N THR A 114 -5.40 -5.54 -21.26
CA THR A 114 -5.18 -4.12 -20.94
C THR A 114 -5.88 -3.73 -19.63
N ALA A 115 -5.32 -2.74 -18.94
CA ALA A 115 -5.85 -2.21 -17.69
C ALA A 115 -5.62 -0.70 -17.60
N ASN A 116 -6.24 -0.04 -16.62
CA ASN A 116 -5.94 1.34 -16.28
C ASN A 116 -4.82 1.48 -15.24
N CYS A 117 -4.47 0.39 -14.57
CA CYS A 117 -3.31 0.34 -13.69
C CYS A 117 -2.36 -0.76 -14.10
N TYR A 118 -1.08 -0.43 -14.20
CA TYR A 118 0.01 -1.38 -14.42
C TYR A 118 0.98 -1.35 -13.24
N ILE A 119 1.38 -2.54 -12.79
CA ILE A 119 2.29 -2.70 -11.66
C ILE A 119 3.71 -2.88 -12.18
N VAL A 120 4.65 -2.12 -11.62
CA VAL A 120 6.08 -2.16 -11.90
C VAL A 120 6.84 -2.48 -10.62
N SER A 121 7.71 -3.49 -10.68
CA SER A 121 8.42 -4.00 -9.49
C SER A 121 9.94 -4.03 -9.66
N ALA A 122 10.47 -3.34 -10.66
CA ALA A 122 11.90 -3.21 -10.91
C ALA A 122 12.19 -1.91 -11.67
N GLY A 123 13.44 -1.46 -11.66
CA GLY A 123 13.93 -0.46 -12.61
C GLY A 123 13.96 -1.02 -14.02
N GLY A 124 13.99 -0.15 -15.04
CA GLY A 124 14.12 -0.57 -16.44
C GLY A 124 13.21 0.17 -17.40
N THR A 125 12.96 -0.44 -18.56
CA THR A 125 12.13 0.13 -19.62
C THR A 125 10.88 -0.70 -19.84
N TYR A 126 9.77 -0.03 -20.04
CA TYR A 126 8.44 -0.63 -20.10
C TYR A 126 7.64 -0.10 -21.27
N LYS A 127 6.64 -0.87 -21.67
CA LYS A 127 5.64 -0.44 -22.63
C LYS A 127 4.28 -1.05 -22.34
N PHE A 128 3.24 -0.41 -22.84
CA PHE A 128 1.90 -0.94 -22.94
C PHE A 128 1.21 -0.38 -24.19
N PRO A 129 0.25 -1.10 -24.81
CA PRO A 129 -0.38 -0.65 -26.01
C PRO A 129 -1.22 0.61 -25.76
N MET A 130 -1.29 1.50 -26.73
CA MET A 130 -2.14 2.68 -26.72
C MET A 130 -3.60 2.32 -26.95
N VAL A 131 -4.17 1.64 -25.98
CA VAL A 131 -5.48 1.02 -25.98
C VAL A 131 -6.19 1.42 -24.70
N TYR A 132 -7.52 1.63 -24.78
CA TYR A 132 -8.31 1.91 -23.57
C TYR A 132 -8.16 0.80 -22.54
N GLY A 133 -8.13 1.17 -21.27
CA GLY A 133 -8.02 0.20 -20.19
C GLY A 133 -9.13 -0.85 -20.27
N ASN A 134 -8.83 -2.12 -19.99
CA ASN A 134 -9.76 -3.25 -20.04
C ASN A 134 -10.38 -3.56 -21.41
N ALA A 135 -10.03 -2.82 -22.48
CA ALA A 135 -10.60 -3.00 -23.81
C ALA A 135 -10.06 -4.22 -24.58
N ILE A 136 -8.96 -4.81 -24.13
CA ILE A 136 -8.46 -6.11 -24.61
C ILE A 136 -8.38 -7.07 -23.43
N LYS A 137 -8.89 -8.28 -23.60
CA LYS A 137 -8.87 -9.34 -22.60
C LYS A 137 -8.45 -10.66 -23.26
N ASN A 138 -7.39 -11.29 -22.72
CA ASN A 138 -6.88 -12.57 -23.23
C ASN A 138 -6.56 -12.56 -24.74
N GLY A 139 -6.01 -11.47 -25.25
CA GLY A 139 -5.62 -11.31 -26.64
C GLY A 139 -6.74 -10.92 -27.62
N VAL A 140 -7.96 -10.81 -27.14
CA VAL A 140 -9.13 -10.45 -27.96
C VAL A 140 -9.76 -9.14 -27.53
N ASP A 141 -10.45 -8.49 -28.46
CA ASP A 141 -11.21 -7.28 -28.22
C ASP A 141 -12.33 -7.56 -27.20
N ASN A 142 -12.37 -6.80 -26.13
CA ASN A 142 -13.35 -6.89 -25.06
C ASN A 142 -14.41 -5.80 -25.22
N THR A 143 -15.23 -5.95 -26.25
CA THR A 143 -16.28 -4.97 -26.61
C THR A 143 -17.22 -4.65 -25.46
N GLU A 144 -17.51 -5.62 -24.60
CA GLU A 144 -18.37 -5.41 -23.42
C GLU A 144 -17.79 -4.39 -22.43
N ALA A 145 -16.48 -4.15 -22.46
CA ALA A 145 -15.87 -3.15 -21.57
C ALA A 145 -16.15 -1.70 -22.02
N TYR A 146 -16.41 -1.45 -23.30
CA TYR A 146 -16.54 -0.11 -23.84
C TYR A 146 -17.79 0.10 -24.73
N ASN A 147 -18.42 -0.97 -25.17
CA ASN A 147 -19.68 -0.95 -25.92
C ASN A 147 -20.52 -2.17 -25.54
N PRO A 148 -20.96 -2.25 -24.27
CA PRO A 148 -21.65 -3.43 -23.76
C PRO A 148 -23.00 -3.63 -24.45
N SER A 149 -23.32 -4.90 -24.76
CA SER A 149 -24.54 -5.29 -25.47
C SER A 149 -25.79 -5.24 -24.59
N ASN A 150 -25.63 -5.41 -23.29
CA ASN A 150 -26.72 -5.48 -22.32
C ASN A 150 -26.59 -4.41 -21.24
N ILE A 151 -27.04 -3.22 -21.54
CA ILE A 151 -27.08 -2.18 -20.53
C ILE A 151 -28.49 -2.13 -19.96
N VAL A 152 -28.61 -2.39 -18.67
CA VAL A 152 -29.88 -2.26 -17.98
C VAL A 152 -30.23 -0.78 -17.86
N GLY A 153 -31.29 -0.34 -18.49
CA GLY A 153 -31.88 0.94 -18.24
C GLY A 153 -31.97 1.92 -19.41
N SER A 154 -31.08 1.92 -20.38
CA SER A 154 -31.22 2.77 -21.58
C SER A 154 -30.17 2.43 -22.64
N SER A 155 -30.62 2.37 -23.90
CA SER A 155 -29.75 2.11 -25.06
C SER A 155 -28.68 3.21 -25.35
N THR A 156 -28.75 4.32 -24.64
CA THR A 156 -27.78 5.43 -24.79
C THR A 156 -26.73 5.46 -23.73
N ALA A 157 -26.68 4.45 -22.99
CA ALA A 157 -26.31 4.53 -21.67
C ALA A 157 -24.84 4.51 -21.41
N ILE A 158 -24.07 3.52 -21.69
CA ILE A 158 -22.64 3.72 -21.60
C ILE A 158 -22.12 4.14 -22.96
N ASN A 159 -22.57 5.25 -23.34
CA ASN A 159 -21.76 6.06 -24.16
C ASN A 159 -20.84 6.84 -23.22
N PRO A 160 -19.70 6.31 -22.89
CA PRO A 160 -18.81 6.91 -21.92
C PRO A 160 -18.30 8.25 -22.35
N PHE A 161 -18.53 8.54 -23.58
CA PHE A 161 -18.15 9.75 -24.21
C PHE A 161 -19.34 10.65 -24.32
N TRP A 162 -20.25 10.39 -23.45
CA TRP A 162 -21.33 11.15 -23.02
C TRP A 162 -21.47 12.44 -23.77
N GLY A 163 -22.02 12.31 -24.96
CA GLY A 163 -22.42 13.38 -25.80
C GLY A 163 -21.52 13.72 -26.99
N ALA A 164 -20.44 13.00 -27.29
CA ALA A 164 -19.67 13.28 -28.49
C ALA A 164 -19.44 12.06 -29.37
N THR A 165 -18.76 11.02 -28.89
CA THR A 165 -18.35 9.93 -29.77
C THR A 165 -18.30 8.62 -29.00
N LYS A 166 -18.96 7.57 -29.51
CA LYS A 166 -18.84 6.21 -28.95
C LYS A 166 -17.43 5.69 -29.12
N ILE A 167 -16.89 4.98 -28.13
CA ILE A 167 -15.74 4.10 -28.38
C ILE A 167 -16.25 2.97 -29.28
N THR A 168 -15.72 2.91 -30.48
CA THR A 168 -16.03 1.87 -31.46
C THR A 168 -14.88 0.92 -31.70
N SER A 169 -13.72 1.18 -31.07
CA SER A 169 -12.49 0.41 -31.21
C SER A 169 -11.74 0.45 -29.89
N PRO A 170 -10.99 -0.60 -29.51
CA PRO A 170 -10.14 -0.58 -28.34
C PRO A 170 -8.99 0.43 -28.43
N ASN A 171 -8.62 0.86 -29.64
CA ASN A 171 -7.45 1.71 -29.88
C ASN A 171 -7.75 3.19 -29.63
N ILE A 172 -6.82 3.87 -28.98
CA ILE A 172 -6.84 5.33 -28.83
C ILE A 172 -6.26 5.94 -30.10
N VAL A 173 -7.03 6.76 -30.77
CA VAL A 173 -6.63 7.43 -32.02
C VAL A 173 -6.39 8.91 -31.81
N GLY A 174 -5.54 9.52 -32.64
CA GLY A 174 -5.25 10.97 -32.61
C GLY A 174 -4.26 11.39 -31.52
N ALA A 175 -3.68 10.49 -30.79
CA ALA A 175 -2.61 10.81 -29.83
C ALA A 175 -1.32 11.16 -30.57
N THR A 176 -0.75 12.31 -30.23
CA THR A 176 0.50 12.82 -30.83
C THR A 176 1.63 12.91 -29.82
N LYS A 177 1.31 12.87 -28.51
CA LYS A 177 2.26 13.03 -27.42
C LYS A 177 1.87 12.16 -26.23
N ALA A 178 2.87 11.63 -25.54
CA ALA A 178 2.72 11.03 -24.22
C ALA A 178 3.56 11.79 -23.18
N GLU A 179 3.10 11.87 -21.95
CA GLU A 179 3.81 12.54 -20.87
C GLU A 179 3.42 11.99 -19.50
N VAL A 180 4.29 12.21 -18.49
CA VAL A 180 3.96 12.03 -17.10
C VAL A 180 3.17 13.24 -16.62
N LEU A 181 1.90 13.04 -16.23
CA LEU A 181 1.09 14.11 -15.65
C LEU A 181 1.46 14.36 -14.19
N TRP A 182 1.82 13.31 -13.47
CA TRP A 182 2.18 13.36 -12.08
C TRP A 182 2.98 12.12 -11.69
N CYS A 183 3.90 12.28 -10.75
CA CYS A 183 4.63 11.20 -10.13
C CYS A 183 4.91 11.56 -8.66
N SER A 184 4.66 10.63 -7.75
CA SER A 184 4.90 10.84 -6.31
C SER A 184 6.38 10.96 -5.95
N THR A 185 7.26 10.57 -6.85
CA THR A 185 8.71 10.71 -6.74
C THR A 185 9.24 11.37 -8.01
N PRO A 186 9.81 12.57 -7.94
CA PRO A 186 10.30 13.30 -9.12
C PRO A 186 11.29 12.46 -9.94
N ASP A 187 11.13 12.49 -11.26
CA ASP A 187 11.98 11.81 -12.25
C ASP A 187 12.14 10.29 -12.06
N LEU A 188 11.30 9.66 -11.27
CA LEU A 188 11.30 8.19 -11.14
C LEU A 188 10.76 7.54 -12.41
N VAL A 189 9.65 8.08 -12.96
CA VAL A 189 9.10 7.69 -14.25
C VAL A 189 9.43 8.77 -15.26
N LYS A 190 10.10 8.41 -16.35
CA LYS A 190 10.64 9.35 -17.35
C LYS A 190 10.66 8.74 -18.76
N ASP A 191 11.16 9.50 -19.72
CA ASP A 191 11.36 9.09 -21.13
C ASP A 191 10.07 8.58 -21.79
N VAL A 192 8.95 9.23 -21.46
CA VAL A 192 7.64 8.82 -21.95
C VAL A 192 7.47 9.20 -23.41
N THR A 193 7.21 8.21 -24.27
CA THR A 193 7.06 8.38 -25.72
C THR A 193 5.94 7.53 -26.28
N ILE A 194 5.49 7.87 -27.50
CA ILE A 194 4.62 7.01 -28.32
C ILE A 194 5.48 6.44 -29.46
N ASP A 195 5.51 5.12 -29.58
CA ASP A 195 6.21 4.45 -30.66
C ASP A 195 5.53 3.11 -31.02
N GLY A 196 5.25 2.91 -32.31
CA GLY A 196 4.67 1.67 -32.82
C GLY A 196 3.33 1.29 -32.22
N GLY A 197 2.49 2.28 -31.82
CA GLY A 197 1.20 2.02 -31.16
C GLY A 197 1.32 1.69 -29.65
N TYR A 198 2.48 1.90 -29.07
CA TYR A 198 2.75 1.71 -27.65
C TYR A 198 3.11 3.04 -26.98
N VAL A 199 2.72 3.16 -25.72
CA VAL A 199 3.32 4.09 -24.78
C VAL A 199 4.52 3.39 -24.16
N LYS A 200 5.70 4.02 -24.27
CA LYS A 200 6.96 3.54 -23.70
C LYS A 200 7.43 4.49 -22.62
N PHE A 201 8.09 3.98 -21.60
CA PHE A 201 8.64 4.79 -20.50
C PHE A 201 9.77 4.06 -19.79
N SER A 202 10.51 4.79 -18.96
CA SER A 202 11.57 4.25 -18.12
C SER A 202 11.24 4.46 -16.64
N VAL A 203 11.67 3.52 -15.80
CA VAL A 203 11.69 3.64 -14.33
C VAL A 203 13.13 3.63 -13.87
N ASP A 204 13.56 4.73 -13.22
CA ASP A 204 14.93 4.92 -12.80
C ASP A 204 15.28 4.00 -11.63
N LYS A 205 16.15 3.00 -11.88
CA LYS A 205 16.60 2.03 -10.88
C LYS A 205 17.24 2.69 -9.66
N THR A 206 17.92 3.81 -9.86
CA THR A 206 18.64 4.50 -8.76
C THR A 206 17.70 5.22 -7.81
N LYS A 207 16.50 5.56 -8.28
CA LYS A 207 15.46 6.29 -7.53
C LYS A 207 14.29 5.40 -7.11
N ILE A 208 14.28 4.11 -7.50
CA ILE A 208 13.11 3.26 -7.31
C ILE A 208 12.79 3.03 -5.84
N LYS A 209 11.54 3.25 -5.52
CA LYS A 209 10.86 3.02 -4.26
C LYS A 209 9.37 2.88 -4.50
N GLU A 210 8.59 2.52 -3.48
CA GLU A 210 7.14 2.50 -3.62
C GLU A 210 6.61 3.88 -4.01
N ALA A 211 5.90 3.94 -5.13
CA ALA A 211 5.45 5.19 -5.75
C ALA A 211 4.25 4.95 -6.68
N SER A 212 3.62 6.05 -7.07
CA SER A 212 2.60 6.08 -8.11
C SER A 212 2.92 7.17 -9.13
N ALA A 213 2.62 6.90 -10.39
CA ALA A 213 2.70 7.89 -11.47
C ALA A 213 1.49 7.79 -12.38
N ILE A 214 1.14 8.89 -13.02
CA ILE A 214 0.09 8.98 -14.03
C ILE A 214 0.73 9.35 -15.36
N ILE A 215 0.63 8.46 -16.33
CA ILE A 215 1.03 8.69 -17.71
C ILE A 215 -0.22 8.98 -18.55
N ALA A 216 -0.14 9.94 -19.44
CA ALA A 216 -1.23 10.27 -20.35
C ALA A 216 -0.76 10.40 -21.80
N VAL A 217 -1.69 10.14 -22.73
CA VAL A 217 -1.55 10.49 -24.13
C VAL A 217 -2.45 11.66 -24.46
N LYS A 218 -1.98 12.55 -25.33
CA LYS A 218 -2.61 13.82 -25.69
C LYS A 218 -2.66 14.00 -27.20
N ASN A 219 -3.63 14.79 -27.65
CA ASN A 219 -3.64 15.35 -29.01
C ASN A 219 -3.06 16.77 -29.02
N ASN A 220 -3.00 17.36 -30.21
CA ASN A 220 -2.52 18.74 -30.39
C ASN A 220 -3.66 19.77 -30.38
N ASP A 221 -4.91 19.37 -30.15
CA ASP A 221 -6.03 20.27 -30.26
C ASP A 221 -6.01 21.35 -29.19
N ALA A 222 -6.08 22.60 -29.65
CA ALA A 222 -6.07 23.80 -28.81
C ALA A 222 -7.44 24.12 -28.19
N GLU A 223 -8.34 23.15 -28.09
CA GLU A 223 -9.75 23.35 -27.71
C GLU A 223 -9.95 23.93 -26.29
N TYR A 224 -8.88 23.89 -25.47
CA TYR A 224 -8.86 24.50 -24.14
C TYR A 224 -7.58 25.33 -23.94
N PRO A 225 -7.64 26.65 -24.12
CA PRO A 225 -6.47 27.56 -24.01
C PRO A 225 -5.73 27.49 -22.67
N ALA A 226 -6.39 27.03 -21.61
CA ALA A 226 -5.76 26.87 -20.30
C ALA A 226 -4.78 25.67 -20.23
N TYR A 227 -4.80 24.77 -21.21
CA TYR A 227 -3.89 23.64 -21.32
C TYR A 227 -3.05 23.77 -22.56
N LYS A 228 -1.96 24.46 -22.43
CA LYS A 228 -0.99 24.78 -23.51
C LYS A 228 -0.38 23.57 -24.22
N SER A 229 -0.72 22.34 -23.83
CA SER A 229 -0.09 21.10 -24.28
C SER A 229 -1.04 20.05 -24.90
N GLY A 230 -2.23 20.47 -25.36
CA GLY A 230 -3.23 19.56 -25.93
C GLY A 230 -4.13 18.88 -24.91
N ASN A 231 -5.19 18.21 -25.41
CA ASN A 231 -6.17 17.50 -24.58
C ASN A 231 -5.69 16.10 -24.21
N VAL A 232 -5.90 15.68 -22.99
CA VAL A 232 -5.71 14.29 -22.58
C VAL A 232 -6.79 13.43 -23.24
N LEU A 233 -6.34 12.45 -24.04
CA LEU A 233 -7.20 11.44 -24.64
C LEU A 233 -7.42 10.25 -23.73
N TRP A 234 -6.37 9.83 -23.02
CA TRP A 234 -6.43 8.79 -21.99
C TRP A 234 -5.27 8.90 -21.02
N SER A 235 -5.39 8.26 -19.85
CA SER A 235 -4.34 8.18 -18.84
C SER A 235 -4.35 6.82 -18.16
N TRP A 236 -3.18 6.44 -17.65
CA TRP A 236 -2.97 5.18 -16.91
C TRP A 236 -2.22 5.46 -15.62
N HIS A 237 -2.53 4.67 -14.62
CA HIS A 237 -1.81 4.64 -13.36
C HIS A 237 -0.66 3.63 -13.45
N ILE A 238 0.55 4.06 -13.18
CA ILE A 238 1.71 3.19 -12.99
C ILE A 238 1.97 3.08 -11.50
N TRP A 239 1.74 1.90 -10.96
CA TRP A 239 1.94 1.62 -9.56
C TRP A 239 3.25 0.89 -9.36
N ILE A 240 4.24 1.58 -8.75
CA ILE A 240 5.57 1.06 -8.49
C ILE A 240 5.57 0.48 -7.09
N THR A 241 5.60 -0.83 -7.00
CA THR A 241 5.52 -1.58 -5.74
C THR A 241 5.99 -3.03 -5.93
N SER A 242 6.09 -3.78 -4.85
CA SER A 242 6.41 -5.20 -4.91
C SER A 242 5.30 -6.02 -5.59
N LYS A 243 5.68 -7.12 -6.25
CA LYS A 243 4.74 -8.02 -6.95
C LYS A 243 3.72 -8.67 -6.02
N ASP A 244 4.03 -8.79 -4.74
CA ASP A 244 3.18 -9.43 -3.74
C ASP A 244 1.84 -8.72 -3.49
N VAL A 245 1.68 -7.49 -3.98
CA VAL A 245 0.41 -6.77 -3.84
C VAL A 245 -0.75 -7.43 -4.59
N VAL A 246 -0.45 -8.20 -5.63
CA VAL A 246 -1.45 -9.00 -6.39
C VAL A 246 -1.64 -10.40 -5.82
N ASP A 247 -0.84 -10.81 -4.85
CA ASP A 247 -1.14 -12.02 -4.09
C ASP A 247 -2.39 -11.77 -3.26
N THR A 248 -3.36 -12.65 -3.39
CA THR A 248 -4.65 -12.42 -2.75
C THR A 248 -4.66 -12.97 -1.33
N ASP A 249 -5.14 -12.17 -0.39
CA ASP A 249 -5.57 -12.69 0.89
C ASP A 249 -6.95 -13.34 0.69
N ASN A 250 -7.09 -14.60 1.07
CA ASN A 250 -8.32 -15.39 0.89
C ASN A 250 -8.79 -15.57 -0.58
N GLY A 251 -7.94 -15.33 -1.57
CA GLY A 251 -8.27 -15.50 -2.98
C GLY A 251 -9.14 -14.41 -3.61
N TYR A 252 -9.47 -13.31 -2.90
CA TYR A 252 -10.41 -12.30 -3.37
C TYR A 252 -9.86 -10.89 -3.45
N PHE A 253 -9.07 -10.45 -2.47
CA PHE A 253 -8.62 -9.07 -2.38
C PHE A 253 -7.10 -8.96 -2.55
N MET A 254 -6.65 -7.91 -3.22
CA MET A 254 -5.23 -7.55 -3.21
C MET A 254 -4.80 -7.26 -1.77
N ARG A 255 -3.54 -7.54 -1.45
CA ARG A 255 -2.98 -7.26 -0.10
C ARG A 255 -2.96 -5.79 0.27
N GLN A 256 -3.00 -4.90 -0.71
CA GLN A 256 -2.95 -3.46 -0.51
C GLN A 256 -4.03 -2.77 -1.33
N PRO A 257 -4.59 -1.66 -0.84
CA PRO A 257 -5.42 -0.78 -1.65
C PRO A 257 -4.66 -0.29 -2.88
N LEU A 258 -5.40 -0.01 -3.96
CA LEU A 258 -4.83 0.43 -5.22
C LEU A 258 -4.00 1.71 -5.06
N GLY A 259 -2.74 1.65 -5.48
CA GLY A 259 -1.80 2.76 -5.36
C GLY A 259 -1.23 3.00 -3.96
N PHE A 260 -1.42 2.06 -3.03
CA PHE A 260 -0.86 2.16 -1.68
C PHE A 260 0.67 2.17 -1.70
N ARG A 261 1.26 3.02 -0.86
CA ARG A 261 2.68 3.03 -0.54
C ARG A 261 2.89 3.15 0.96
N HIS A 262 3.87 2.45 1.50
CA HIS A 262 4.23 2.58 2.91
C HIS A 262 4.99 3.88 3.13
N THR A 263 4.56 4.68 4.11
CA THR A 263 5.32 5.82 4.65
C THR A 263 6.14 5.39 5.85
N LYS A 264 5.61 4.43 6.62
CA LYS A 264 6.27 3.82 7.77
C LYS A 264 5.83 2.36 7.89
N TRP A 265 6.77 1.46 8.12
CA TRP A 265 6.48 0.07 8.46
C TRP A 265 7.70 -0.52 9.15
N GLN A 266 7.70 -0.42 10.46
CA GLN A 266 8.84 -0.83 11.28
C GLN A 266 8.40 -1.28 12.67
N GLY A 267 9.23 -2.04 13.34
CA GLY A 267 9.02 -2.52 14.69
C GLY A 267 9.72 -3.84 14.95
N THR A 268 9.54 -4.38 16.15
CA THR A 268 10.01 -5.71 16.48
C THR A 268 9.04 -6.76 15.97
N SER A 269 9.53 -7.96 15.65
CA SER A 269 8.69 -9.10 15.25
C SER A 269 7.81 -9.60 16.41
N TYR A 270 8.15 -9.25 17.65
CA TYR A 270 7.41 -9.63 18.86
C TYR A 270 6.55 -8.48 19.39
N GLN A 271 5.30 -8.82 19.72
CA GLN A 271 4.27 -7.83 20.10
C GLN A 271 4.39 -7.34 21.56
N GLN A 272 5.09 -8.08 22.41
CA GLN A 272 5.21 -7.83 23.84
C GLN A 272 6.67 -7.97 24.31
N ASP A 273 6.97 -7.40 25.47
CA ASP A 273 8.29 -7.51 26.08
C ASP A 273 8.70 -8.99 26.24
N ARG A 274 9.92 -9.31 25.87
CA ARG A 274 10.48 -10.66 26.06
C ARG A 274 11.22 -10.74 27.37
N LYS A 275 11.00 -11.81 28.13
CA LYS A 275 11.61 -11.97 29.45
C LYS A 275 12.43 -13.26 29.52
N VAL A 276 13.57 -13.16 30.17
CA VAL A 276 14.45 -14.28 30.48
C VAL A 276 14.72 -14.29 31.97
N ARG A 277 14.64 -15.46 32.58
CA ARG A 277 15.06 -15.72 33.95
C ARG A 277 16.26 -16.66 33.93
N LEU A 278 17.32 -16.31 34.65
CA LEU A 278 18.45 -17.15 34.90
C LEU A 278 18.38 -17.68 36.33
N THR A 279 18.73 -18.94 36.53
CA THR A 279 19.00 -19.51 37.84
C THR A 279 20.47 -19.85 37.95
N VAL A 280 21.15 -19.24 38.91
CA VAL A 280 22.54 -19.48 39.24
C VAL A 280 22.59 -20.37 40.47
N THR A 281 23.41 -21.42 40.44
CA THR A 281 23.53 -22.38 41.53
C THR A 281 24.98 -22.47 42.03
N GLN A 282 25.20 -22.37 43.32
CA GLN A 282 26.49 -22.67 43.92
C GLN A 282 26.79 -24.19 43.84
N THR A 283 27.90 -24.53 43.23
CA THR A 283 28.22 -25.92 42.89
C THR A 283 28.32 -26.81 44.15
N ARG A 284 28.88 -26.24 45.23
CA ARG A 284 29.08 -27.00 46.45
C ARG A 284 27.86 -27.08 47.37
N THR A 285 27.14 -26.01 47.52
CA THR A 285 26.05 -25.89 48.50
C THR A 285 24.67 -26.16 47.93
N GLY A 286 24.52 -26.11 46.58
CA GLY A 286 23.25 -26.22 45.89
C GLY A 286 22.34 -25.00 46.06
N LYS A 287 22.79 -23.94 46.75
CA LYS A 287 22.00 -22.71 46.90
C LYS A 287 21.87 -22.00 45.60
N THR A 288 20.67 -21.49 45.34
CA THR A 288 20.29 -20.84 44.10
C THR A 288 19.95 -19.36 44.27
N ALA A 289 20.16 -18.60 43.22
CA ALA A 289 19.65 -17.24 43.06
C ALA A 289 19.13 -17.06 41.65
N THR A 290 18.11 -16.22 41.49
CA THR A 290 17.50 -15.92 40.18
C THR A 290 17.69 -14.46 39.82
N ALA A 291 17.81 -14.21 38.52
CA ALA A 291 17.79 -12.87 37.95
C ALA A 291 16.87 -12.85 36.71
N GLU A 292 16.02 -11.84 36.61
CA GLU A 292 15.14 -11.65 35.46
C GLU A 292 15.62 -10.47 34.62
N PHE A 293 15.50 -10.62 33.30
CA PHE A 293 15.86 -9.63 32.32
C PHE A 293 14.69 -9.43 31.39
N THR A 294 14.38 -8.18 31.05
CA THR A 294 13.26 -7.82 30.17
C THR A 294 13.78 -6.97 29.03
N GLN A 295 13.69 -7.51 27.80
CA GLN A 295 13.90 -6.77 26.57
C GLN A 295 12.57 -6.17 26.11
N LYS A 296 12.53 -4.86 25.99
CA LYS A 296 11.34 -4.14 25.55
C LYS A 296 11.00 -4.44 24.09
N ALA A 297 9.72 -4.59 23.82
CA ALA A 297 9.24 -4.57 22.45
C ALA A 297 9.21 -3.13 21.92
N SER A 298 9.45 -2.97 20.62
CA SER A 298 9.05 -1.80 19.88
C SER A 298 7.75 -2.15 19.15
N PRO A 299 6.65 -1.46 19.41
CA PRO A 299 5.38 -1.76 18.76
C PRO A 299 5.53 -1.63 17.25
N MET A 300 4.79 -2.46 16.52
CA MET A 300 4.74 -2.38 15.07
C MET A 300 4.02 -1.09 14.66
N GLU A 301 4.73 -0.23 13.94
CA GLU A 301 4.17 0.98 13.36
C GLU A 301 4.02 0.80 11.85
N ARG A 302 2.81 0.97 11.36
CA ARG A 302 2.51 0.86 9.93
C ARG A 302 1.62 2.02 9.51
N GLU A 303 2.14 2.82 8.62
CA GLU A 303 1.45 3.95 7.99
C GLU A 303 1.62 3.86 6.48
N GLY A 304 0.70 4.46 5.76
CA GLY A 304 0.79 4.51 4.31
C GLY A 304 -0.12 5.56 3.72
N GLU A 305 0.12 5.81 2.47
CA GLU A 305 -0.69 6.67 1.62
C GLU A 305 -1.25 5.86 0.46
N THR A 306 -2.44 6.18 0.02
CA THR A 306 -3.08 5.54 -1.12
C THR A 306 -3.60 6.56 -2.12
N MET A 307 -3.86 6.10 -3.33
CA MET A 307 -4.58 6.91 -4.30
C MET A 307 -6.07 6.84 -4.01
N TYR A 308 -6.75 7.99 -4.11
CA TYR A 308 -8.20 8.05 -3.95
C TYR A 308 -8.88 8.06 -5.31
N TYR A 309 -9.92 7.27 -5.45
CA TYR A 309 -10.74 7.22 -6.65
C TYR A 309 -12.16 7.67 -6.31
N GLN A 310 -12.65 8.63 -7.07
CA GLN A 310 -14.06 8.95 -7.03
C GLN A 310 -14.84 7.78 -7.65
N GLN A 311 -15.96 7.42 -7.05
CA GLN A 311 -16.76 6.28 -7.52
C GLN A 311 -17.04 6.37 -9.04
N GLY A 312 -16.74 5.27 -9.74
CA GLY A 312 -16.90 5.16 -11.19
C GLY A 312 -15.80 5.83 -12.02
N ARG A 313 -14.89 6.54 -11.43
CA ARG A 313 -13.80 7.21 -12.16
C ARG A 313 -12.55 6.33 -12.27
N LYS A 314 -11.93 6.32 -13.45
CA LYS A 314 -10.65 5.61 -13.67
C LYS A 314 -9.42 6.34 -13.16
N ASP A 315 -9.48 7.67 -13.10
CA ASP A 315 -8.34 8.50 -12.74
C ASP A 315 -8.32 8.75 -11.23
N PRO A 316 -7.19 8.49 -10.57
CA PRO A 316 -7.06 8.75 -9.15
C PRO A 316 -6.96 10.26 -8.88
N PHE A 317 -7.35 10.65 -7.67
CA PHE A 317 -6.96 11.93 -7.11
C PHE A 317 -5.55 11.80 -6.54
N TYR A 318 -4.69 12.68 -6.98
CA TYR A 318 -3.35 12.79 -6.46
C TYR A 318 -3.10 14.23 -6.02
N PRO A 319 -2.44 14.43 -4.88
CA PRO A 319 -2.16 15.77 -4.38
C PRO A 319 -1.15 16.47 -5.30
N GLU A 320 -1.36 17.74 -5.58
CA GLU A 320 -0.33 18.56 -6.22
C GLU A 320 0.88 18.72 -5.30
N ASN A 321 0.63 18.67 -3.99
CA ASN A 321 1.66 18.63 -2.96
C ASN A 321 1.31 17.49 -1.96
N PRO A 322 2.19 16.48 -1.80
CA PRO A 322 1.96 15.39 -0.85
C PRO A 322 1.78 15.85 0.61
N MET A 323 2.27 17.04 0.96
CA MET A 323 2.08 17.63 2.28
C MET A 323 0.67 18.21 2.50
N ALA A 324 -0.10 18.42 1.45
CA ALA A 324 -1.45 18.99 1.55
C ALA A 324 -2.49 18.01 2.13
N LEU A 325 -2.19 16.72 2.18
CA LEU A 325 -3.06 15.71 2.80
C LEU A 325 -2.94 15.66 4.33
N GLN A 326 -1.94 16.30 4.92
CA GLN A 326 -1.69 16.27 6.36
C GLN A 326 -2.35 17.39 7.15
N SER A 327 -3.06 18.32 6.53
CA SER A 327 -3.62 19.43 7.28
C SER A 327 -4.92 19.07 7.98
N ASN A 328 -4.77 18.77 9.25
CA ASN A 328 -5.72 19.05 10.35
C ASN A 328 -7.22 18.92 10.06
N GLY A 329 -7.79 17.89 10.61
CA GLY A 329 -9.16 17.94 11.11
C GLY A 329 -10.24 17.91 10.03
N GLY A 330 -10.62 16.75 9.61
CA GLY A 330 -12.03 16.41 9.39
C GLY A 330 -12.80 17.12 8.29
N SER A 331 -12.20 17.88 7.40
CA SER A 331 -12.95 18.44 6.30
C SER A 331 -12.31 18.08 4.95
N ASN A 332 -13.15 17.93 3.95
CA ASN A 332 -12.82 17.70 2.54
C ASN A 332 -11.91 18.79 1.92
N ASP A 333 -11.43 19.75 2.70
CA ASP A 333 -10.62 20.88 2.25
C ASP A 333 -9.22 20.50 1.79
N ALA A 334 -8.63 19.46 2.36
CA ALA A 334 -7.29 19.00 1.93
C ALA A 334 -7.32 18.40 0.51
N LEU A 335 -8.39 17.68 0.17
CA LEU A 335 -8.65 17.19 -1.17
C LEU A 335 -8.97 18.34 -2.15
N ARG A 336 -9.46 19.47 -1.65
CA ARG A 336 -9.87 20.62 -2.45
C ARG A 336 -8.72 21.55 -2.82
N ARG A 337 -7.66 21.63 -2.03
CA ARG A 337 -6.59 22.64 -2.21
C ARG A 337 -5.73 22.47 -3.46
N GLY A 338 -5.60 21.25 -3.98
CA GLY A 338 -4.93 20.99 -5.26
C GLY A 338 -5.89 20.74 -6.43
N LEU A 339 -7.19 20.71 -6.15
CA LEU A 339 -8.21 20.30 -7.12
C LEU A 339 -9.12 21.50 -7.44
N THR A 340 -9.07 21.96 -8.68
CA THR A 340 -10.04 22.93 -9.14
C THR A 340 -11.36 22.26 -9.40
N LEU A 341 -12.41 22.69 -8.73
CA LEU A 341 -13.76 22.25 -8.99
C LEU A 341 -14.20 22.68 -10.39
N ILE A 342 -14.80 21.77 -11.12
CA ILE A 342 -15.38 22.05 -12.44
C ILE A 342 -16.88 21.87 -12.31
N ASN A 343 -17.61 22.95 -12.55
CA ASN A 343 -19.06 22.95 -12.52
C ASN A 343 -19.62 22.43 -13.85
N SER A 344 -20.65 21.59 -13.79
CA SER A 344 -21.44 21.10 -14.91
C SER A 344 -20.65 20.86 -16.20
N VAL A 345 -19.83 19.83 -16.24
CA VAL A 345 -19.00 19.55 -17.40
C VAL A 345 -19.37 18.22 -18.03
N LYS A 346 -19.39 18.18 -19.34
CA LYS A 346 -19.53 16.92 -20.08
C LYS A 346 -18.40 15.97 -19.69
N PHE A 347 -18.68 14.70 -19.61
CA PHE A 347 -17.73 13.68 -19.20
C PHE A 347 -16.42 13.69 -20.01
N ALA A 348 -16.49 13.93 -21.33
CA ALA A 348 -15.32 14.09 -22.17
C ALA A 348 -14.36 15.18 -21.65
N THR A 349 -14.89 16.23 -21.03
CA THR A 349 -14.07 17.30 -20.43
C THR A 349 -13.36 16.84 -19.16
N LEU A 350 -13.97 15.95 -18.35
CA LEU A 350 -13.31 15.34 -17.19
C LEU A 350 -12.20 14.41 -17.61
N MET A 351 -12.40 13.63 -18.66
CA MET A 351 -11.36 12.76 -19.22
C MET A 351 -10.16 13.57 -19.69
N ALA A 352 -10.38 14.72 -20.31
CA ALA A 352 -9.31 15.64 -20.71
C ALA A 352 -8.64 16.35 -19.52
N ARG A 353 -9.20 16.23 -18.32
CA ARG A 353 -8.73 16.95 -17.12
C ARG A 353 -8.64 16.01 -15.90
N PRO A 354 -7.77 15.00 -15.91
CA PRO A 354 -7.69 14.00 -14.86
C PRO A 354 -7.33 14.58 -13.47
N ARG A 355 -6.77 15.80 -13.43
CA ARG A 355 -6.45 16.51 -12.18
C ARG A 355 -7.61 17.27 -11.57
N LYS A 356 -8.78 17.26 -12.19
CA LYS A 356 -9.92 18.03 -11.71
C LYS A 356 -10.92 17.13 -11.01
N LEU A 357 -11.36 17.56 -9.84
CA LEU A 357 -12.50 17.00 -9.16
C LEU A 357 -13.77 17.61 -9.78
N TRP A 358 -14.70 16.76 -10.13
CA TRP A 358 -16.02 17.24 -10.55
C TRP A 358 -16.94 17.34 -9.32
N SER A 359 -17.57 18.48 -9.16
CA SER A 359 -18.69 18.67 -8.26
C SER A 359 -19.71 19.60 -8.92
N ASP A 360 -20.96 19.36 -8.72
CA ASP A 360 -22.01 20.31 -9.06
C ASP A 360 -22.28 21.19 -7.83
N PRO A 361 -21.95 22.48 -7.84
CA PRO A 361 -22.17 23.36 -6.71
C PRO A 361 -23.64 23.79 -6.58
N THR A 362 -24.48 23.52 -7.57
CA THR A 362 -25.88 23.91 -7.57
C THR A 362 -26.77 22.91 -6.82
N THR A 363 -26.30 21.69 -6.65
CA THR A 363 -26.98 20.64 -5.90
C THR A 363 -26.34 20.42 -4.56
N LYS A 364 -27.01 20.86 -3.50
CA LYS A 364 -26.54 20.69 -2.12
C LYS A 364 -26.31 19.21 -1.81
N GLY A 365 -25.05 18.84 -1.60
CA GLY A 365 -24.67 17.53 -1.12
C GLY A 365 -24.44 16.46 -2.19
N ASN A 366 -24.67 16.73 -3.45
CA ASN A 366 -24.42 15.78 -4.53
C ASN A 366 -22.98 15.85 -5.03
N TRP A 367 -22.16 14.96 -4.52
CA TRP A 367 -20.78 14.71 -4.97
C TRP A 367 -20.72 13.70 -6.13
N ASP A 368 -21.89 13.40 -6.69
CA ASP A 368 -22.02 12.31 -7.64
C ASP A 368 -22.02 12.82 -9.07
N TRP A 369 -20.86 12.84 -9.66
CA TRP A 369 -20.67 13.16 -11.06
C TRP A 369 -21.23 12.11 -12.02
N MET A 370 -21.68 10.96 -11.50
CA MET A 370 -22.31 9.88 -12.26
C MET A 370 -23.83 10.02 -12.32
N ALA A 371 -24.40 10.86 -11.52
CA ALA A 371 -25.82 11.19 -11.64
C ALA A 371 -26.01 12.01 -12.90
N ILE A 372 -26.19 11.34 -14.01
CA ILE A 372 -26.73 11.96 -15.21
C ILE A 372 -28.23 11.97 -15.05
N SER A 373 -28.71 12.92 -14.28
CA SER A 373 -30.13 13.19 -14.19
C SER A 373 -30.60 13.95 -15.43
N THR A 374 -31.62 13.45 -16.05
CA THR A 374 -32.39 14.19 -17.03
C THR A 374 -33.47 15.03 -16.34
N GLY A 375 -33.24 15.58 -15.17
CA GLY A 375 -34.12 16.62 -14.72
C GLY A 375 -34.40 16.81 -13.24
N ASP A 376 -34.29 15.83 -12.37
CA ASP A 376 -34.79 16.00 -11.02
C ASP A 376 -33.87 15.49 -9.89
N ILE A 377 -32.70 16.08 -9.80
CA ILE A 377 -31.92 16.02 -8.55
C ILE A 377 -32.15 17.32 -7.75
N GLY A 378 -33.44 17.75 -7.69
CA GLY A 378 -33.79 19.06 -7.19
C GLY A 378 -34.07 19.16 -5.69
N ASN A 379 -34.21 18.06 -4.96
CA ASN A 379 -34.87 18.13 -3.65
C ASN A 379 -34.03 17.66 -2.44
N GLY A 380 -32.68 17.57 -2.56
CA GLY A 380 -31.87 17.33 -1.37
C GLY A 380 -32.10 15.99 -0.67
N GLU A 381 -32.80 15.08 -1.30
CA GLU A 381 -32.98 13.72 -0.81
C GLU A 381 -31.68 12.94 -1.03
N PRO A 382 -31.31 12.08 -0.10
CA PRO A 382 -30.15 11.25 -0.27
C PRO A 382 -30.32 10.41 -1.54
N TYR A 383 -29.28 10.31 -2.30
CA TYR A 383 -29.05 9.61 -3.56
C TYR A 383 -29.66 8.19 -3.68
N TYR A 384 -30.23 7.67 -2.63
CA TYR A 384 -30.75 6.32 -2.50
C TYR A 384 -32.28 6.21 -2.52
N SER A 385 -33.01 7.25 -2.93
CA SER A 385 -34.44 7.06 -3.08
C SER A 385 -34.74 6.21 -4.30
N GLU A 386 -35.59 5.21 -4.17
CA GLU A 386 -35.99 4.31 -5.26
C GLU A 386 -36.53 5.06 -6.49
N SER A 387 -37.12 6.22 -6.29
CA SER A 387 -37.65 7.07 -7.37
C SER A 387 -36.57 7.78 -8.19
N VAL A 388 -35.42 8.09 -7.58
CA VAL A 388 -34.25 8.65 -8.27
C VAL A 388 -33.53 7.55 -9.04
N VAL A 389 -33.43 6.35 -8.46
CA VAL A 389 -32.82 5.16 -9.06
C VAL A 389 -33.49 4.77 -10.39
N ALA A 390 -34.79 4.89 -10.49
CA ALA A 390 -35.53 4.52 -11.69
C ALA A 390 -35.22 5.40 -12.93
N ASN A 391 -34.69 6.60 -12.73
CA ASN A 391 -34.41 7.57 -13.78
C ASN A 391 -32.93 7.85 -14.01
N THR A 392 -32.03 7.33 -13.18
CA THR A 392 -30.57 7.51 -13.31
C THR A 392 -29.98 6.34 -14.05
N THR A 393 -29.20 6.66 -15.05
CA THR A 393 -28.72 5.66 -15.96
C THR A 393 -27.47 4.93 -15.45
N TYR A 394 -26.67 5.49 -14.54
CA TYR A 394 -25.44 4.87 -14.03
C TYR A 394 -25.05 5.32 -12.64
N PHE A 395 -24.87 4.34 -11.75
CA PHE A 395 -24.33 4.55 -10.41
C PHE A 395 -22.83 4.34 -10.35
N ASN A 396 -22.29 3.57 -11.27
CA ASN A 396 -20.94 3.08 -11.18
C ASN A 396 -20.41 2.76 -12.57
N LEU A 397 -19.57 3.60 -13.10
CA LEU A 397 -18.95 3.38 -14.41
C LEU A 397 -17.98 2.22 -14.45
N TRP A 398 -17.60 1.68 -13.32
CA TRP A 398 -16.71 0.52 -13.26
C TRP A 398 -17.37 -0.78 -13.71
N ASP A 399 -18.70 -0.84 -13.66
CA ASP A 399 -19.48 -2.02 -14.03
C ASP A 399 -20.58 -1.66 -15.04
N ALA A 400 -20.55 -2.30 -16.21
CA ALA A 400 -21.57 -2.07 -17.25
C ALA A 400 -22.96 -2.56 -16.83
N ASN A 401 -23.05 -3.48 -15.90
CA ASN A 401 -24.30 -4.06 -15.42
C ASN A 401 -24.78 -3.44 -14.10
N ASN A 402 -24.35 -2.25 -13.75
CA ASN A 402 -24.66 -1.66 -12.46
C ASN A 402 -26.02 -0.97 -12.36
N GLY A 403 -26.88 -1.20 -13.29
CA GLY A 403 -28.01 -0.32 -13.67
C GLY A 403 -29.15 -0.18 -12.72
N GLN A 404 -29.20 -0.74 -11.52
CA GLN A 404 -30.33 -0.49 -10.60
C GLN A 404 -30.03 -0.94 -9.16
N GLY A 405 -29.92 0.03 -8.25
CA GLY A 405 -30.20 -0.15 -6.83
C GLY A 405 -29.35 -1.16 -6.05
N HIS A 406 -29.54 -1.10 -4.74
CA HIS A 406 -29.01 -2.08 -3.80
C HIS A 406 -29.50 -3.51 -4.12
N GLY A 407 -28.61 -4.47 -4.14
CA GLY A 407 -28.97 -5.87 -4.33
C GLY A 407 -28.91 -6.39 -5.76
N TYR A 408 -28.20 -5.68 -6.64
CA TYR A 408 -28.00 -6.14 -8.02
C TYR A 408 -27.24 -7.49 -8.07
N THR A 409 -27.86 -8.50 -8.62
CA THR A 409 -27.35 -9.88 -8.70
C THR A 409 -26.75 -10.26 -10.05
N GLY A 410 -26.73 -9.35 -11.03
CA GLY A 410 -26.22 -9.60 -12.37
C GLY A 410 -24.69 -9.85 -12.39
N THR A 411 -24.20 -10.36 -13.51
CA THR A 411 -22.78 -10.56 -13.75
C THR A 411 -22.05 -9.22 -13.82
N PHE A 412 -20.92 -9.08 -13.10
CA PHE A 412 -20.08 -7.89 -13.19
C PHE A 412 -19.41 -7.82 -14.56
N VAL A 413 -19.57 -6.70 -15.25
CA VAL A 413 -18.89 -6.42 -16.51
C VAL A 413 -17.93 -5.26 -16.32
N LYS A 414 -16.65 -5.58 -16.18
CA LYS A 414 -15.58 -4.61 -15.97
C LYS A 414 -15.46 -3.69 -17.19
N THR A 415 -15.68 -2.40 -16.99
CA THR A 415 -15.60 -1.41 -18.06
C THR A 415 -14.21 -0.84 -18.25
N VAL A 416 -14.02 -0.02 -19.30
CA VAL A 416 -12.81 0.78 -19.52
C VAL A 416 -12.53 1.77 -18.40
N TYR A 417 -13.47 2.04 -17.50
CA TYR A 417 -13.29 2.95 -16.36
C TYR A 417 -12.88 2.29 -15.06
N ASP A 418 -12.92 0.96 -14.99
CA ASP A 418 -12.42 0.28 -13.79
C ASP A 418 -10.91 0.52 -13.65
N PRO A 419 -10.44 1.12 -12.54
CA PRO A 419 -9.03 1.50 -12.37
C PRO A 419 -8.11 0.34 -12.02
N SER A 420 -8.66 -0.84 -11.74
CA SER A 420 -7.89 -1.96 -11.19
C SER A 420 -6.95 -2.60 -12.23
N PRO A 421 -5.85 -3.20 -11.80
CA PRO A 421 -4.97 -3.96 -12.67
C PRO A 421 -5.67 -5.19 -13.26
N VAL A 422 -5.00 -5.85 -14.19
CA VAL A 422 -5.48 -7.11 -14.80
C VAL A 422 -5.73 -8.15 -13.72
N GLY A 423 -6.85 -8.87 -13.83
CA GLY A 423 -7.25 -9.90 -12.87
C GLY A 423 -8.08 -9.38 -11.68
N PHE A 424 -8.11 -8.09 -11.47
CA PHE A 424 -8.88 -7.45 -10.38
C PHE A 424 -9.95 -6.51 -10.90
N ARG A 425 -10.88 -6.18 -10.04
CA ARG A 425 -11.93 -5.20 -10.27
C ARG A 425 -12.27 -4.46 -8.99
N VAL A 426 -12.89 -3.30 -9.10
CA VAL A 426 -13.46 -2.63 -7.93
C VAL A 426 -14.60 -3.50 -7.37
N PRO A 427 -14.67 -3.69 -6.05
CA PRO A 427 -15.77 -4.40 -5.42
C PRO A 427 -17.12 -3.73 -5.76
N ARG A 428 -18.17 -4.52 -5.89
CA ARG A 428 -19.54 -3.98 -5.92
C ARG A 428 -19.87 -3.34 -4.59
N LEU A 429 -20.63 -2.28 -4.63
CA LEU A 429 -21.33 -1.82 -3.44
C LEU A 429 -22.39 -2.87 -3.10
N ALA A 430 -22.32 -3.39 -1.88
CA ALA A 430 -23.27 -4.35 -1.35
C ALA A 430 -24.61 -3.66 -0.99
#